data_02c0e767969857073072f132df254af8
#
_entry.id   02c0e767969857073072f132df254af8
#
_cell.length_a   1.000
_cell.length_b   1.000
_cell.length_c   1.000
_cell.angle_alpha   90.00
_cell.angle_beta   90.00
_cell.angle_gamma   90.00
#
_symmetry.space_group_name_H-M   'P 1'
#
loop_
_entity.id
_entity.type
_entity.pdbx_description
1 polymer ?
#
loop_
_entity_poly.entity_id
_entity_poly.type
_entity_poly.pdbx_seq_one_letter_code
_entity_poly.pdbx_strand_id
1 'polypeptide(L)'
;MQIRLHKNARTTPAVRQAIQASTLSERALAQKHGISRTTVRKWKHRSSVEDASHRPHTLRTTLTPAQEAIVVYLRQALLLPLDDLLAVTREFLNPAVSRSGLDRCLRRHGVASLKTLLPPTEKAKVKPFKAYEPGFLHVDVKYLPAIDGEPRRYLFVAIDRATRWVYVALKPNRTALSAKDFLKAVIQAAPFRIQKCLTDNGSEFTDRFLTRTRQPSGTHEFDRLCAEQAIEHRLIPPGRPQTNGMVERFNGRIEEVLQTHRFDTTADLETTLHRYVALYNHHIPQRALGHLTPIQALKNWQTSHPHLFRKRVYNHAGLDM
;
A
#
# COMPACT_ATOMS: atom_id res chain seq x y z
N MET A 1 8.73 52.91 -19.30
CA MET A 1 9.34 51.65 -19.83
C MET A 1 8.30 50.53 -19.70
N GLN A 2 7.82 49.93 -20.81
CA GLN A 2 6.88 48.79 -20.72
C GLN A 2 7.71 47.50 -20.65
N ILE A 3 7.64 46.82 -19.51
CA ILE A 3 8.30 45.54 -19.35
C ILE A 3 7.42 44.49 -20.03
N ARG A 4 7.91 43.85 -21.10
CA ARG A 4 7.28 42.72 -21.76
C ARG A 4 7.78 41.44 -21.10
N LEU A 5 6.98 40.84 -20.25
CA LEU A 5 7.28 39.56 -19.59
C LEU A 5 7.31 38.37 -20.59
N HIS A 6 6.61 38.49 -21.71
CA HIS A 6 6.58 37.48 -22.78
C HIS A 6 6.35 38.18 -24.12
N LYS A 7 6.95 37.68 -25.23
CA LYS A 7 6.83 38.31 -26.57
C LYS A 7 5.37 38.49 -27.04
N ASN A 8 4.43 37.67 -26.57
CA ASN A 8 3.00 37.72 -26.91
C ASN A 8 2.17 38.47 -25.87
N ALA A 9 2.74 38.86 -24.74
CA ALA A 9 2.01 39.62 -23.70
C ALA A 9 1.88 41.09 -24.09
N ARG A 10 0.78 41.46 -24.73
CA ARG A 10 0.51 42.83 -25.19
C ARG A 10 -0.18 43.71 -24.16
N THR A 11 -0.76 43.10 -23.13
CA THR A 11 -1.42 43.85 -22.04
C THR A 11 -0.85 43.41 -20.70
N THR A 12 -0.22 44.33 -19.99
CA THR A 12 0.19 44.15 -18.59
C THR A 12 -0.93 44.63 -17.67
N PRO A 13 -0.95 44.26 -16.37
CA PRO A 13 -1.91 44.84 -15.42
C PRO A 13 -1.96 46.39 -15.43
N ALA A 14 -0.81 47.07 -15.55
CA ALA A 14 -0.74 48.51 -15.67
C ALA A 14 -1.41 49.05 -16.94
N VAL A 15 -1.25 48.39 -18.09
CA VAL A 15 -1.95 48.76 -19.34
C VAL A 15 -3.44 48.52 -19.20
N ARG A 16 -3.87 47.46 -18.57
CA ARG A 16 -5.28 47.14 -18.32
C ARG A 16 -5.93 48.18 -17.41
N GLN A 17 -5.23 48.59 -16.35
CA GLN A 17 -5.67 49.66 -15.44
C GLN A 17 -5.78 50.98 -16.17
N ALA A 18 -4.79 51.33 -17.01
CA ALA A 18 -4.83 52.56 -17.82
C ALA A 18 -6.00 52.57 -18.82
N ILE A 19 -6.36 51.40 -19.39
CA ILE A 19 -7.55 51.24 -20.27
C ILE A 19 -8.83 51.48 -19.47
N GLN A 20 -8.94 50.88 -18.27
CA GLN A 20 -10.13 51.03 -17.39
C GLN A 20 -10.35 52.46 -16.93
N ALA A 21 -9.27 53.15 -16.55
CA ALA A 21 -9.33 54.54 -16.07
C ALA A 21 -9.49 55.60 -17.17
N SER A 22 -9.31 55.22 -18.46
CA SER A 22 -9.28 56.15 -19.57
C SER A 22 -10.66 56.56 -20.08
N THR A 23 -10.85 57.84 -20.36
CA THR A 23 -12.03 58.41 -21.02
C THR A 23 -11.94 58.36 -22.56
N LEU A 24 -10.80 57.97 -23.13
CA LEU A 24 -10.58 57.90 -24.57
C LEU A 24 -11.48 56.84 -25.22
N SER A 25 -11.75 57.06 -26.54
CA SER A 25 -12.46 56.08 -27.33
C SER A 25 -11.73 54.76 -27.45
N GLU A 26 -12.46 53.66 -27.65
CA GLU A 26 -11.86 52.32 -27.87
C GLU A 26 -10.86 52.30 -29.03
N ARG A 27 -11.14 53.08 -30.09
CA ARG A 27 -10.25 53.20 -31.26
C ARG A 27 -8.89 53.85 -30.91
N ALA A 28 -8.98 54.98 -30.16
CA ALA A 28 -7.79 55.67 -29.72
C ALA A 28 -6.92 54.83 -28.74
N LEU A 29 -7.56 54.13 -27.81
CA LEU A 29 -6.84 53.23 -26.91
C LEU A 29 -6.23 52.01 -27.64
N ALA A 30 -6.91 51.47 -28.62
CA ALA A 30 -6.40 50.40 -29.44
C ALA A 30 -5.12 50.81 -30.20
N GLN A 31 -5.14 52.00 -30.77
CA GLN A 31 -3.99 52.61 -31.47
C GLN A 31 -2.85 52.91 -30.47
N LYS A 32 -3.16 53.57 -29.34
CA LYS A 32 -2.18 53.94 -28.32
C LYS A 32 -1.41 52.73 -27.74
N HIS A 33 -2.09 51.62 -27.50
CA HIS A 33 -1.50 50.42 -26.88
C HIS A 33 -1.12 49.33 -27.89
N GLY A 34 -1.35 49.51 -29.22
CA GLY A 34 -1.03 48.55 -30.25
C GLY A 34 -1.82 47.22 -30.09
N ILE A 35 -3.08 47.29 -29.67
CA ILE A 35 -3.94 46.12 -29.43
C ILE A 35 -5.26 46.28 -30.22
N SER A 36 -6.01 45.15 -30.31
CA SER A 36 -7.34 45.18 -30.99
C SER A 36 -8.38 45.92 -30.17
N ARG A 37 -9.36 46.53 -30.88
CA ARG A 37 -10.53 47.15 -30.21
C ARG A 37 -11.31 46.18 -29.36
N THR A 38 -11.40 44.91 -29.76
CA THR A 38 -12.02 43.84 -28.97
C THR A 38 -11.31 43.61 -27.65
N THR A 39 -9.96 43.70 -27.65
CA THR A 39 -9.14 43.61 -26.44
C THR A 39 -9.37 44.81 -25.53
N VAL A 40 -9.47 46.03 -26.09
CA VAL A 40 -9.77 47.25 -25.30
C VAL A 40 -11.16 47.12 -24.68
N ARG A 41 -12.18 46.75 -25.45
CA ARG A 41 -13.55 46.56 -24.93
C ARG A 41 -13.60 45.53 -23.81
N LYS A 42 -12.94 44.38 -24.01
CA LYS A 42 -12.81 43.33 -22.99
C LYS A 42 -12.30 43.92 -21.65
N TRP A 43 -11.23 44.71 -21.70
CA TRP A 43 -10.64 45.26 -20.49
C TRP A 43 -11.39 46.47 -19.90
N LYS A 44 -12.08 47.24 -20.72
CA LYS A 44 -12.95 48.33 -20.27
C LYS A 44 -14.17 47.87 -19.45
N HIS A 45 -14.70 46.69 -19.82
CA HIS A 45 -15.89 46.10 -19.17
C HIS A 45 -15.57 45.15 -18.01
N ARG A 46 -14.30 44.84 -17.76
CA ARG A 46 -13.93 44.02 -16.61
C ARG A 46 -13.73 44.84 -15.36
N SER A 47 -14.19 44.32 -14.22
CA SER A 47 -13.98 44.90 -12.89
C SER A 47 -12.56 44.67 -12.32
N SER A 48 -11.80 43.73 -12.88
CA SER A 48 -10.46 43.34 -12.42
C SER A 48 -9.45 43.38 -13.57
N VAL A 49 -8.21 43.79 -13.27
CA VAL A 49 -7.07 43.77 -14.18
C VAL A 49 -6.36 42.43 -14.24
N GLU A 50 -6.72 41.52 -13.32
CA GLU A 50 -6.15 40.19 -13.21
C GLU A 50 -6.62 39.24 -14.33
N ASP A 51 -5.80 38.23 -14.64
CA ASP A 51 -6.21 37.19 -15.57
C ASP A 51 -7.30 36.27 -14.93
N ALA A 52 -8.28 35.89 -15.74
CA ALA A 52 -9.24 34.89 -15.30
C ALA A 52 -8.56 33.54 -15.09
N SER A 53 -9.09 32.74 -14.19
CA SER A 53 -8.63 31.37 -13.97
C SER A 53 -8.63 30.57 -15.30
N HIS A 54 -7.52 29.93 -15.60
CA HIS A 54 -7.40 29.02 -16.75
C HIS A 54 -7.95 27.61 -16.46
N ARG A 55 -8.51 27.39 -15.27
CA ARG A 55 -9.11 26.08 -14.93
C ARG A 55 -10.42 25.91 -15.74
N PRO A 56 -10.60 24.75 -16.36
CA PRO A 56 -11.88 24.44 -17.02
C PRO A 56 -13.02 24.47 -15.99
N HIS A 57 -14.17 25.01 -16.39
CA HIS A 57 -15.38 25.05 -15.56
C HIS A 57 -15.91 23.65 -15.29
N THR A 58 -15.73 22.73 -16.23
CA THR A 58 -16.14 21.32 -16.11
C THR A 58 -14.90 20.45 -16.25
N LEU A 59 -14.59 19.68 -15.22
CA LEU A 59 -13.48 18.70 -15.24
C LEU A 59 -14.01 17.39 -15.82
N ARG A 60 -13.44 16.94 -16.94
CA ARG A 60 -13.64 15.58 -17.42
C ARG A 60 -12.64 14.66 -16.71
N THR A 61 -13.16 13.77 -15.87
CA THR A 61 -12.35 12.80 -15.11
C THR A 61 -12.58 11.39 -15.64
N THR A 62 -11.59 10.52 -15.49
CA THR A 62 -11.69 9.10 -15.88
C THR A 62 -12.67 8.35 -14.96
N LEU A 63 -12.72 8.74 -13.69
CA LEU A 63 -13.68 8.18 -12.73
C LEU A 63 -14.99 8.96 -12.77
N THR A 64 -16.11 8.25 -12.70
CA THR A 64 -17.43 8.85 -12.48
C THR A 64 -17.55 9.39 -11.05
N PRO A 65 -18.49 10.30 -10.75
CA PRO A 65 -18.68 10.79 -9.38
C PRO A 65 -18.93 9.68 -8.35
N ALA A 66 -19.66 8.62 -8.71
CA ALA A 66 -19.89 7.47 -7.85
C ALA A 66 -18.59 6.68 -7.59
N GLN A 67 -17.77 6.45 -8.61
CA GLN A 67 -16.47 5.80 -8.47
C GLN A 67 -15.49 6.66 -7.65
N GLU A 68 -15.49 7.99 -7.79
CA GLU A 68 -14.70 8.89 -6.95
C GLU A 68 -15.11 8.78 -5.48
N ALA A 69 -16.41 8.71 -5.18
CA ALA A 69 -16.92 8.55 -3.81
C ALA A 69 -16.43 7.21 -3.18
N ILE A 70 -16.51 6.11 -3.95
CA ILE A 70 -15.98 4.80 -3.49
C ILE A 70 -14.48 4.87 -3.23
N VAL A 71 -13.70 5.45 -4.13
CA VAL A 71 -12.25 5.61 -3.98
C VAL A 71 -11.89 6.44 -2.73
N VAL A 72 -12.62 7.55 -2.50
CA VAL A 72 -12.45 8.39 -1.31
C VAL A 72 -12.78 7.63 -0.05
N TYR A 73 -13.87 6.88 -0.04
CA TYR A 73 -14.26 6.04 1.08
C TYR A 73 -13.19 4.98 1.40
N LEU A 74 -12.73 4.24 0.38
CA LEU A 74 -11.67 3.24 0.54
C LEU A 74 -10.37 3.87 1.09
N ARG A 75 -10.02 5.09 0.60
CA ARG A 75 -8.85 5.83 1.10
C ARG A 75 -8.97 6.17 2.58
N GLN A 76 -10.14 6.63 3.02
CA GLN A 76 -10.40 7.04 4.40
C GLN A 76 -10.59 5.85 5.34
N ALA A 77 -11.38 4.86 4.93
CA ALA A 77 -11.73 3.71 5.74
C ALA A 77 -10.58 2.71 5.87
N LEU A 78 -9.87 2.43 4.76
CA LEU A 78 -8.81 1.43 4.73
C LEU A 78 -7.40 2.03 4.76
N LEU A 79 -7.25 3.34 4.74
CA LEU A 79 -5.98 4.08 4.75
C LEU A 79 -4.97 3.55 3.71
N LEU A 80 -5.47 3.05 2.58
CA LEU A 80 -4.66 2.43 1.54
C LEU A 80 -3.64 3.42 0.97
N PRO A 81 -2.35 3.06 0.83
CA PRO A 81 -1.39 3.81 0.04
C PRO A 81 -1.91 4.04 -1.40
N LEU A 82 -1.39 5.07 -2.08
CA LEU A 82 -1.85 5.43 -3.43
C LEU A 82 -1.75 4.25 -4.42
N ASP A 83 -0.67 3.47 -4.33
CA ASP A 83 -0.41 2.37 -5.27
C ASP A 83 -1.30 1.16 -4.98
N ASP A 84 -1.59 0.87 -3.72
CA ASP A 84 -2.54 -0.17 -3.31
C ASP A 84 -3.97 0.22 -3.72
N LEU A 85 -4.35 1.47 -3.47
CA LEU A 85 -5.64 2.00 -3.90
C LEU A 85 -5.79 1.99 -5.43
N LEU A 86 -4.71 2.27 -6.17
CA LEU A 86 -4.70 2.20 -7.63
C LEU A 86 -4.95 0.77 -8.11
N ALA A 87 -4.30 -0.23 -7.48
CA ALA A 87 -4.52 -1.63 -7.82
C ALA A 87 -5.99 -2.04 -7.63
N VAL A 88 -6.55 -1.74 -6.45
CA VAL A 88 -7.96 -2.01 -6.15
C VAL A 88 -8.90 -1.26 -7.11
N THR A 89 -8.60 0.01 -7.40
CA THR A 89 -9.45 0.81 -8.31
C THR A 89 -9.44 0.24 -9.72
N ARG A 90 -8.29 -0.21 -10.23
CA ARG A 90 -8.19 -0.80 -11.57
C ARG A 90 -8.88 -2.15 -11.67
N GLU A 91 -8.78 -2.95 -10.65
CA GLU A 91 -9.36 -4.31 -10.63
C GLU A 91 -10.88 -4.25 -10.53
N PHE A 92 -11.43 -3.41 -9.65
CA PHE A 92 -12.84 -3.50 -9.28
C PHE A 92 -13.73 -2.33 -9.76
N LEU A 93 -13.14 -1.20 -10.16
CA LEU A 93 -13.92 -0.01 -10.50
C LEU A 93 -13.68 0.48 -11.91
N ASN A 94 -12.43 0.71 -12.30
CA ASN A 94 -12.11 1.27 -13.61
C ASN A 94 -10.66 0.97 -14.01
N PRO A 95 -10.40 0.05 -14.94
CA PRO A 95 -9.05 -0.32 -15.35
C PRO A 95 -8.28 0.79 -16.06
N ALA A 96 -8.99 1.79 -16.63
CA ALA A 96 -8.39 2.89 -17.37
C ALA A 96 -7.82 4.01 -16.47
N VAL A 97 -8.02 3.94 -15.14
CA VAL A 97 -7.53 5.00 -14.25
C VAL A 97 -6.02 5.03 -14.20
N SER A 98 -5.44 6.21 -14.41
CA SER A 98 -4.01 6.41 -14.24
C SER A 98 -3.66 6.77 -12.79
N ARG A 99 -2.40 6.47 -12.38
CA ARG A 99 -1.89 6.85 -11.06
C ARG A 99 -2.04 8.36 -10.79
N SER A 100 -1.70 9.18 -11.78
CA SER A 100 -1.84 10.64 -11.68
C SER A 100 -3.31 11.10 -11.65
N GLY A 101 -4.20 10.38 -12.34
CA GLY A 101 -5.64 10.62 -12.31
C GLY A 101 -6.20 10.37 -10.92
N LEU A 102 -5.82 9.24 -10.31
CA LEU A 102 -6.20 8.89 -8.95
C LEU A 102 -5.65 9.89 -7.91
N ASP A 103 -4.38 10.28 -8.01
CA ASP A 103 -3.77 11.29 -7.10
C ASP A 103 -4.51 12.63 -7.19
N ARG A 104 -4.84 13.10 -8.41
CA ARG A 104 -5.63 14.32 -8.58
C ARG A 104 -7.04 14.21 -8.01
N CYS A 105 -7.68 13.04 -8.13
CA CYS A 105 -8.96 12.76 -7.47
C CYS A 105 -8.85 12.93 -5.95
N LEU A 106 -7.90 12.25 -5.31
CA LEU A 106 -7.67 12.33 -3.87
C LEU A 106 -7.35 13.75 -3.41
N ARG A 107 -6.59 14.53 -4.20
CA ARG A 107 -6.30 15.95 -3.91
C ARG A 107 -7.55 16.81 -3.96
N ARG A 108 -8.43 16.62 -4.95
CA ARG A 108 -9.71 17.35 -5.04
C ARG A 108 -10.59 17.11 -3.82
N HIS A 109 -10.58 15.90 -3.30
CA HIS A 109 -11.35 15.50 -2.12
C HIS A 109 -10.62 15.72 -0.78
N GLY A 110 -9.41 16.30 -0.78
CA GLY A 110 -8.65 16.62 0.44
C GLY A 110 -8.05 15.41 1.18
N VAL A 111 -8.04 14.23 0.56
CA VAL A 111 -7.60 12.96 1.19
C VAL A 111 -6.30 12.40 0.57
N ALA A 112 -5.51 13.23 -0.11
CA ALA A 112 -4.29 12.81 -0.77
C ALA A 112 -3.20 12.35 0.22
N SER A 113 -3.06 13.05 1.36
CA SER A 113 -2.01 12.78 2.34
C SER A 113 -2.50 11.82 3.42
N LEU A 114 -1.92 10.62 3.49
CA LEU A 114 -2.17 9.70 4.62
C LEU A 114 -1.72 10.28 5.97
N LYS A 115 -0.75 11.20 5.96
CA LYS A 115 -0.29 11.84 7.21
C LYS A 115 -1.37 12.68 7.88
N THR A 116 -2.31 13.21 7.11
CA THR A 116 -3.43 14.00 7.64
C THR A 116 -4.60 13.12 8.09
N LEU A 117 -4.64 11.87 7.64
CA LEU A 117 -5.66 10.87 7.98
C LEU A 117 -5.21 9.95 9.12
N LEU A 118 -3.91 9.84 9.34
CA LEU A 118 -3.30 9.04 10.41
C LEU A 118 -2.97 9.91 11.63
N PRO A 119 -3.12 9.38 12.86
CA PRO A 119 -2.61 10.09 14.04
C PRO A 119 -1.10 10.30 13.94
N PRO A 120 -0.55 11.38 14.53
CA PRO A 120 0.87 11.71 14.42
C PRO A 120 1.74 10.63 15.07
N THR A 121 2.59 9.98 14.27
CA THR A 121 3.57 8.98 14.72
C THR A 121 5.01 9.47 14.50
N GLU A 122 5.90 9.20 15.46
CA GLU A 122 7.32 9.55 15.40
C GLU A 122 8.06 8.81 14.27
N LYS A 123 8.97 9.53 13.60
CA LYS A 123 9.74 9.01 12.46
C LYS A 123 10.91 8.16 12.90
N ALA A 124 10.86 6.85 12.72
CA ALA A 124 12.03 5.98 12.81
C ALA A 124 12.87 6.04 11.51
N LYS A 125 14.20 6.20 11.63
CA LYS A 125 15.16 6.14 10.50
C LYS A 125 15.22 4.72 9.94
N VAL A 126 14.81 4.52 8.69
CA VAL A 126 14.84 3.22 8.01
C VAL A 126 16.22 2.97 7.43
N LYS A 127 16.93 1.94 7.93
CA LYS A 127 18.15 1.42 7.28
C LYS A 127 17.78 0.57 6.05
N PRO A 128 18.55 0.62 4.94
CA PRO A 128 18.26 -0.21 3.77
C PRO A 128 18.36 -1.70 4.10
N PHE A 129 17.37 -2.48 3.64
CA PHE A 129 17.39 -3.93 3.84
C PHE A 129 18.43 -4.60 2.93
N LYS A 130 19.18 -5.53 3.49
CA LYS A 130 20.08 -6.41 2.72
C LYS A 130 19.24 -7.25 1.74
N ALA A 131 19.70 -7.37 0.49
CA ALA A 131 19.05 -8.23 -0.50
C ALA A 131 19.15 -9.71 -0.07
N TYR A 132 18.07 -10.45 -0.26
CA TYR A 132 17.96 -11.89 0.04
C TYR A 132 17.25 -12.60 -1.11
N GLU A 133 17.57 -13.88 -1.27
CA GLU A 133 16.85 -14.77 -2.16
C GLU A 133 15.53 -15.27 -1.52
N PRO A 134 14.54 -15.73 -2.30
CA PRO A 134 13.35 -16.39 -1.78
C PRO A 134 13.70 -17.58 -0.89
N GLY A 135 12.90 -17.78 0.16
CA GLY A 135 13.11 -18.87 1.13
C GLY A 135 13.58 -18.43 2.51
N PHE A 136 13.66 -17.12 2.77
CA PHE A 136 13.84 -16.59 4.10
C PHE A 136 12.51 -16.05 4.64
N LEU A 137 11.84 -16.84 5.45
CA LEU A 137 10.56 -16.48 6.04
C LEU A 137 10.72 -15.75 7.37
N HIS A 138 9.88 -14.76 7.59
CA HIS A 138 9.57 -14.21 8.90
C HIS A 138 8.23 -14.76 9.33
N VAL A 139 8.16 -15.33 10.53
CA VAL A 139 6.95 -15.93 11.08
C VAL A 139 6.58 -15.23 12.38
N ASP A 140 5.29 -14.99 12.55
CA ASP A 140 4.75 -14.29 13.72
C ASP A 140 3.33 -14.79 14.03
N VAL A 141 2.84 -14.51 15.25
CA VAL A 141 1.49 -14.84 15.68
C VAL A 141 0.78 -13.58 16.15
N LYS A 142 -0.33 -13.27 15.51
CA LYS A 142 -1.22 -12.17 15.89
C LYS A 142 -2.43 -12.69 16.68
N TYR A 143 -2.70 -12.03 17.79
CA TYR A 143 -3.94 -12.23 18.52
C TYR A 143 -5.10 -11.58 17.77
N LEU A 144 -6.14 -12.34 17.50
CA LEU A 144 -7.36 -11.82 16.90
C LEU A 144 -8.36 -11.37 17.96
N PRO A 145 -9.24 -10.41 17.66
CA PRO A 145 -10.34 -10.06 18.54
C PRO A 145 -11.22 -11.30 18.77
N ALA A 146 -11.84 -11.37 19.94
CA ALA A 146 -12.85 -12.38 20.22
C ALA A 146 -14.12 -12.05 19.44
N ILE A 147 -14.77 -13.09 18.90
CA ILE A 147 -16.12 -13.03 18.33
C ILE A 147 -17.07 -13.54 19.42
N ASP A 148 -18.17 -12.84 19.63
CA ASP A 148 -19.14 -13.21 20.67
C ASP A 148 -19.65 -14.64 20.46
N GLY A 149 -19.57 -15.44 21.51
CA GLY A 149 -20.00 -16.86 21.47
C GLY A 149 -18.96 -17.82 20.88
N GLU A 150 -17.81 -17.33 20.39
CA GLU A 150 -16.76 -18.19 19.83
C GLU A 150 -15.43 -18.10 20.59
N PRO A 151 -14.63 -19.18 20.65
CA PRO A 151 -13.32 -19.14 21.28
C PRO A 151 -12.36 -18.27 20.46
N ARG A 152 -11.49 -17.53 21.17
CA ARG A 152 -10.45 -16.70 20.55
C ARG A 152 -9.59 -17.51 19.59
N ARG A 153 -9.25 -16.90 18.45
CA ARG A 153 -8.36 -17.46 17.43
C ARG A 153 -7.04 -16.70 17.35
N TYR A 154 -6.06 -17.37 16.78
CA TYR A 154 -4.70 -16.85 16.61
C TYR A 154 -4.35 -16.92 15.12
N LEU A 155 -3.92 -15.80 14.56
CA LEU A 155 -3.47 -15.72 13.17
C LEU A 155 -1.97 -15.95 13.13
N PHE A 156 -1.55 -17.08 12.58
CA PHE A 156 -0.16 -17.34 12.23
C PHE A 156 0.10 -16.74 10.86
N VAL A 157 1.22 -16.03 10.73
CA VAL A 157 1.62 -15.32 9.52
C VAL A 157 3.05 -15.69 9.15
N ALA A 158 3.28 -16.06 7.89
CA ALA A 158 4.61 -16.22 7.32
C ALA A 158 4.77 -15.28 6.12
N ILE A 159 5.88 -14.52 6.09
CA ILE A 159 6.20 -13.61 4.99
C ILE A 159 7.60 -13.91 4.47
N ASP A 160 7.72 -14.15 3.16
CA ASP A 160 9.02 -14.27 2.50
C ASP A 160 9.68 -12.89 2.38
N ARG A 161 10.93 -12.83 2.79
CA ARG A 161 11.69 -11.59 2.87
C ARG A 161 12.00 -11.00 1.49
N ALA A 162 12.27 -11.82 0.50
CA ALA A 162 12.63 -11.40 -0.85
C ALA A 162 11.42 -10.95 -1.66
N THR A 163 10.37 -11.76 -1.67
CA THR A 163 9.22 -11.59 -2.57
C THR A 163 8.00 -10.98 -1.90
N ARG A 164 7.99 -10.85 -0.57
CA ARG A 164 6.83 -10.41 0.22
C ARG A 164 5.63 -11.36 0.12
N TRP A 165 5.83 -12.55 -0.43
CA TRP A 165 4.79 -13.58 -0.44
C TRP A 165 4.34 -13.89 0.97
N VAL A 166 3.03 -13.99 1.17
CA VAL A 166 2.41 -14.19 2.48
C VAL A 166 1.61 -15.47 2.48
N TYR A 167 1.69 -16.19 3.58
CA TYR A 167 0.81 -17.29 3.93
C TYR A 167 0.26 -17.07 5.34
N VAL A 168 -1.02 -17.34 5.56
CA VAL A 168 -1.66 -17.24 6.88
C VAL A 168 -2.48 -18.48 7.19
N ALA A 169 -2.66 -18.76 8.48
CA ALA A 169 -3.62 -19.76 8.96
C ALA A 169 -4.17 -19.35 10.32
N LEU A 170 -5.47 -19.61 10.53
CA LEU A 170 -6.10 -19.48 11.84
C LEU A 170 -5.88 -20.75 12.64
N LYS A 171 -5.52 -20.58 13.91
CA LYS A 171 -5.34 -21.68 14.85
C LYS A 171 -6.14 -21.44 16.13
N PRO A 172 -6.64 -22.51 16.77
CA PRO A 172 -7.42 -22.38 18.01
C PRO A 172 -6.56 -21.97 19.21
N ASN A 173 -5.27 -22.19 19.13
CA ASN A 173 -4.33 -21.89 20.21
C ASN A 173 -2.93 -21.54 19.66
N ARG A 174 -2.07 -21.09 20.54
CA ARG A 174 -0.71 -20.65 20.29
C ARG A 174 0.29 -21.63 20.93
N THR A 175 0.16 -22.90 20.60
CA THR A 175 1.05 -23.96 21.12
C THR A 175 2.17 -24.30 20.13
N ALA A 176 3.20 -24.99 20.60
CA ALA A 176 4.28 -25.52 19.78
C ALA A 176 3.74 -26.43 18.65
N LEU A 177 2.71 -27.24 18.93
CA LEU A 177 2.06 -28.09 17.93
C LEU A 177 1.36 -27.25 16.85
N SER A 178 0.64 -26.20 17.23
CA SER A 178 0.01 -25.28 16.27
C SER A 178 1.04 -24.58 15.37
N ALA A 179 2.17 -24.16 15.95
CA ALA A 179 3.27 -23.57 15.17
C ALA A 179 3.93 -24.59 14.23
N LYS A 180 4.14 -25.82 14.68
CA LYS A 180 4.64 -26.94 13.85
C LYS A 180 3.71 -27.22 12.68
N ASP A 181 2.40 -27.35 12.94
CA ASP A 181 1.40 -27.60 11.89
C ASP A 181 1.28 -26.45 10.91
N PHE A 182 1.40 -25.20 11.41
CA PHE A 182 1.48 -24.04 10.56
C PHE A 182 2.69 -24.09 9.63
N LEU A 183 3.89 -24.38 10.16
CA LEU A 183 5.10 -24.48 9.33
C LEU A 183 5.00 -25.60 8.28
N LYS A 184 4.39 -26.75 8.61
CA LYS A 184 4.11 -27.81 7.63
C LYS A 184 3.25 -27.31 6.48
N ALA A 185 2.16 -26.57 6.80
CA ALA A 185 1.27 -26.01 5.79
C ALA A 185 2.00 -24.95 4.93
N VAL A 186 2.82 -24.10 5.52
CA VAL A 186 3.67 -23.13 4.80
C VAL A 186 4.63 -23.83 3.85
N ILE A 187 5.31 -24.91 4.31
CA ILE A 187 6.22 -25.72 3.47
C ILE A 187 5.47 -26.31 2.28
N GLN A 188 4.23 -26.77 2.47
CA GLN A 188 3.42 -27.31 1.39
C GLN A 188 2.95 -26.21 0.43
N ALA A 189 2.55 -25.04 0.92
CA ALA A 189 2.03 -23.95 0.10
C ALA A 189 3.11 -23.20 -0.68
N ALA A 190 4.30 -23.00 -0.09
CA ALA A 190 5.39 -22.22 -0.69
C ALA A 190 5.83 -22.82 -2.04
N PRO A 191 5.93 -22.01 -3.11
CA PRO A 191 6.43 -22.51 -4.40
C PRO A 191 7.95 -22.67 -4.41
N PHE A 192 8.67 -22.12 -3.46
CA PHE A 192 10.13 -22.14 -3.32
C PHE A 192 10.58 -23.01 -2.13
N ARG A 193 11.87 -23.30 -2.09
CA ARG A 193 12.47 -24.00 -0.94
C ARG A 193 12.67 -23.02 0.20
N ILE A 194 12.17 -23.36 1.39
CA ILE A 194 12.40 -22.57 2.60
C ILE A 194 13.77 -22.96 3.14
N GLN A 195 14.65 -21.98 3.28
CA GLN A 195 16.01 -22.19 3.79
C GLN A 195 16.16 -21.68 5.23
N LYS A 196 15.42 -20.58 5.53
CA LYS A 196 15.54 -19.90 6.84
C LYS A 196 14.18 -19.47 7.34
N CYS A 197 14.01 -19.57 8.64
CA CYS A 197 12.81 -19.12 9.33
C CYS A 197 13.24 -18.23 10.51
N LEU A 198 12.76 -17.00 10.56
CA LEU A 198 12.97 -16.06 11.66
C LEU A 198 11.67 -15.93 12.44
N THR A 199 11.73 -16.22 13.76
CA THR A 199 10.61 -16.04 14.68
C THR A 199 11.00 -15.11 15.82
N ASP A 200 10.03 -14.66 16.59
CA ASP A 200 10.28 -14.10 17.91
C ASP A 200 10.65 -15.22 18.93
N ASN A 201 10.74 -14.84 20.21
CA ASN A 201 11.06 -15.79 21.28
C ASN A 201 9.79 -16.32 21.97
N GLY A 202 8.63 -16.36 21.29
CA GLY A 202 7.40 -16.92 21.81
C GLY A 202 7.52 -18.41 22.12
N SER A 203 6.82 -18.87 23.16
CA SER A 203 6.85 -20.28 23.60
C SER A 203 6.31 -21.25 22.55
N GLU A 204 5.60 -20.77 21.56
CA GLU A 204 5.15 -21.53 20.39
C GLU A 204 6.28 -21.87 19.42
N PHE A 205 7.37 -21.08 19.43
CA PHE A 205 8.49 -21.24 18.51
C PHE A 205 9.77 -21.76 19.19
N THR A 206 9.92 -21.55 20.52
CA THR A 206 11.14 -21.89 21.22
C THR A 206 10.94 -22.11 22.70
N ASP A 207 11.75 -22.93 23.32
CA ASP A 207 11.85 -23.12 24.74
C ASP A 207 12.96 -22.28 25.42
N ARG A 208 13.55 -21.35 24.67
CA ARG A 208 14.71 -20.55 25.08
C ARG A 208 14.61 -19.96 26.49
N PHE A 209 13.43 -19.44 26.86
CA PHE A 209 13.23 -18.83 28.17
C PHE A 209 12.89 -19.84 29.29
N LEU A 210 12.62 -21.09 28.92
CA LEU A 210 12.35 -22.19 29.87
C LEU A 210 13.65 -22.89 30.29
N THR A 211 14.73 -22.75 29.53
CA THR A 211 16.03 -23.33 29.82
C THR A 211 16.81 -22.48 30.82
N ARG A 212 17.60 -23.11 31.71
CA ARG A 212 18.49 -22.43 32.65
C ARG A 212 19.52 -21.52 31.96
N THR A 213 20.02 -21.95 30.82
CA THR A 213 21.03 -21.24 30.01
C THR A 213 20.48 -20.11 29.18
N ARG A 214 19.16 -19.95 29.10
CA ARG A 214 18.46 -19.04 28.18
C ARG A 214 18.87 -19.24 26.71
N GLN A 215 19.22 -20.48 26.35
CA GLN A 215 19.48 -20.91 24.98
C GLN A 215 18.41 -21.92 24.54
N PRO A 216 18.04 -21.97 23.26
CA PRO A 216 17.14 -23.01 22.75
C PRO A 216 17.72 -24.41 23.02
N SER A 217 16.89 -25.35 23.44
CA SER A 217 17.33 -26.73 23.66
C SER A 217 17.58 -27.51 22.36
N GLY A 218 16.99 -27.04 21.25
CA GLY A 218 16.97 -27.77 19.97
C GLY A 218 15.97 -28.94 19.94
N THR A 219 15.28 -29.22 21.05
CA THR A 219 14.28 -30.30 21.14
C THR A 219 12.85 -29.82 21.02
N HIS A 220 12.65 -28.50 20.93
CA HIS A 220 11.34 -27.90 20.72
C HIS A 220 10.71 -28.40 19.40
N GLU A 221 9.39 -28.63 19.37
CA GLU A 221 8.67 -29.20 18.20
C GLU A 221 8.87 -28.41 16.92
N PHE A 222 8.97 -27.08 17.02
CA PHE A 222 9.24 -26.22 15.89
C PHE A 222 10.68 -26.37 15.38
N ASP A 223 11.68 -26.44 16.29
CA ASP A 223 13.08 -26.64 15.97
C ASP A 223 13.32 -28.01 15.32
N ARG A 224 12.66 -29.07 15.85
CA ARG A 224 12.71 -30.42 15.26
C ARG A 224 12.25 -30.43 13.81
N LEU A 225 11.08 -29.83 13.53
CA LEU A 225 10.57 -29.74 12.16
C LEU A 225 11.52 -28.93 11.27
N CYS A 226 12.08 -27.83 11.76
CA CYS A 226 13.07 -27.06 11.01
C CYS A 226 14.30 -27.94 10.66
N ALA A 227 14.84 -28.69 11.62
CA ALA A 227 15.96 -29.60 11.41
C ALA A 227 15.63 -30.73 10.41
N GLU A 228 14.46 -31.38 10.53
CA GLU A 228 13.97 -32.41 9.61
C GLU A 228 13.85 -31.90 8.16
N GLN A 229 13.55 -30.61 7.97
CA GLN A 229 13.37 -29.98 6.67
C GLN A 229 14.60 -29.21 6.18
N ALA A 230 15.73 -29.30 6.90
CA ALA A 230 16.96 -28.55 6.63
C ALA A 230 16.73 -27.02 6.58
N ILE A 231 15.85 -26.50 7.44
CA ILE A 231 15.54 -25.08 7.60
C ILE A 231 16.32 -24.52 8.79
N GLU A 232 17.11 -23.49 8.56
CA GLU A 232 17.80 -22.75 9.62
C GLU A 232 16.79 -21.93 10.43
N HIS A 233 16.50 -22.33 11.66
CA HIS A 233 15.66 -21.56 12.57
C HIS A 233 16.49 -20.48 13.26
N ARG A 234 16.06 -19.23 13.16
CA ARG A 234 16.66 -18.05 13.79
C ARG A 234 15.67 -17.38 14.72
N LEU A 235 16.14 -17.02 15.90
CA LEU A 235 15.40 -16.23 16.86
C LEU A 235 15.81 -14.76 16.79
N ILE A 236 14.84 -13.86 16.95
CA ILE A 236 15.12 -12.43 17.09
C ILE A 236 15.90 -12.20 18.38
N PRO A 237 17.07 -11.50 18.33
CA PRO A 237 17.80 -11.16 19.53
C PRO A 237 16.91 -10.37 20.51
N PRO A 238 16.93 -10.68 21.83
CA PRO A 238 16.20 -9.92 22.81
C PRO A 238 16.52 -8.42 22.75
N GLY A 239 15.50 -7.57 22.86
CA GLY A 239 15.66 -6.11 22.81
C GLY A 239 15.87 -5.50 21.42
N ARG A 240 15.72 -6.28 20.32
CA ARG A 240 15.79 -5.76 18.93
C ARG A 240 14.52 -6.05 18.12
N PRO A 241 13.38 -5.43 18.45
CA PRO A 241 12.11 -5.66 17.76
C PRO A 241 12.14 -5.23 16.28
N GLN A 242 13.05 -4.32 15.91
CA GLN A 242 13.19 -3.78 14.54
C GLN A 242 13.44 -4.84 13.45
N THR A 243 13.81 -6.06 13.83
CA THR A 243 14.12 -7.15 12.89
C THR A 243 12.85 -7.74 12.25
N ASN A 244 11.67 -7.54 12.86
CA ASN A 244 10.38 -8.10 12.40
C ASN A 244 9.46 -7.09 11.70
N GLY A 245 9.95 -5.90 11.37
CA GLY A 245 9.16 -4.80 10.83
C GLY A 245 8.38 -5.08 9.51
N MET A 246 8.66 -6.21 8.84
CA MET A 246 7.86 -6.63 7.68
C MET A 246 6.55 -7.29 8.11
N VAL A 247 6.61 -8.21 9.07
CA VAL A 247 5.43 -8.89 9.61
C VAL A 247 4.58 -7.90 10.40
N GLU A 248 5.20 -7.01 11.17
CA GLU A 248 4.51 -5.93 11.88
C GLU A 248 3.70 -5.05 10.91
N ARG A 249 4.28 -4.69 9.76
CA ARG A 249 3.59 -3.91 8.73
C ARG A 249 2.44 -4.67 8.10
N PHE A 250 2.62 -5.96 7.83
CA PHE A 250 1.54 -6.81 7.33
C PHE A 250 0.45 -6.99 8.40
N ASN A 251 0.82 -7.23 9.65
CA ASN A 251 -0.10 -7.31 10.79
C ASN A 251 -0.90 -6.03 10.99
N GLY A 252 -0.29 -4.85 10.72
CA GLY A 252 -1.00 -3.57 10.68
C GLY A 252 -2.08 -3.52 9.59
N ARG A 253 -1.81 -4.06 8.40
CA ARG A 253 -2.82 -4.17 7.33
C ARG A 253 -3.94 -5.15 7.69
N ILE A 254 -3.63 -6.25 8.35
CA ILE A 254 -4.66 -7.16 8.88
C ILE A 254 -5.52 -6.44 9.93
N GLU A 255 -4.91 -5.63 10.80
CA GLU A 255 -5.65 -4.82 11.77
C GLU A 255 -6.65 -3.87 11.09
N GLU A 256 -6.24 -3.21 10.01
CA GLU A 256 -7.12 -2.36 9.21
C GLU A 256 -8.33 -3.15 8.66
N VAL A 257 -8.11 -4.38 8.15
CA VAL A 257 -9.19 -5.27 7.70
C VAL A 257 -10.13 -5.62 8.86
N LEU A 258 -9.58 -5.97 10.03
CA LEU A 258 -10.36 -6.32 11.21
C LEU A 258 -11.19 -5.16 11.75
N GLN A 259 -10.67 -3.93 11.65
CA GLN A 259 -11.39 -2.73 12.12
C GLN A 259 -12.50 -2.28 11.16
N THR A 260 -12.41 -2.64 9.89
CA THR A 260 -13.35 -2.19 8.85
C THR A 260 -14.48 -3.18 8.57
N HIS A 261 -14.37 -4.42 9.06
CA HIS A 261 -15.36 -5.47 8.85
C HIS A 261 -15.94 -5.92 10.20
N ARG A 262 -17.22 -6.23 10.18
CA ARG A 262 -17.89 -6.94 11.29
C ARG A 262 -17.96 -8.41 10.91
N PHE A 263 -17.51 -9.28 11.80
CA PHE A 263 -17.50 -10.72 11.60
C PHE A 263 -18.50 -11.35 12.56
N ASP A 264 -19.38 -12.15 12.01
CA ASP A 264 -20.40 -12.86 12.79
C ASP A 264 -19.92 -14.26 13.20
N THR A 265 -18.97 -14.84 12.46
CA THR A 265 -18.40 -16.16 12.73
C THR A 265 -16.91 -16.23 12.45
N THR A 266 -16.20 -17.19 13.08
CA THR A 266 -14.78 -17.49 12.77
C THR A 266 -14.61 -17.91 11.31
N ALA A 267 -15.56 -18.61 10.71
CA ALA A 267 -15.48 -19.03 9.30
C ALA A 267 -15.53 -17.83 8.35
N ASP A 268 -16.35 -16.82 8.63
CA ASP A 268 -16.41 -15.58 7.89
C ASP A 268 -15.10 -14.79 8.01
N LEU A 269 -14.57 -14.66 9.24
CA LEU A 269 -13.26 -14.07 9.50
C LEU A 269 -12.16 -14.78 8.72
N GLU A 270 -12.10 -16.11 8.74
CA GLU A 270 -11.10 -16.92 8.05
C GLU A 270 -11.19 -16.72 6.54
N THR A 271 -12.39 -16.78 5.98
CA THR A 271 -12.65 -16.54 4.55
C THR A 271 -12.18 -15.15 4.13
N THR A 272 -12.51 -14.13 4.91
CA THR A 272 -12.11 -12.74 4.62
C THR A 272 -10.59 -12.57 4.67
N LEU A 273 -9.92 -13.15 5.67
CA LEU A 273 -8.46 -13.09 5.75
C LEU A 273 -7.78 -13.83 4.60
N HIS A 274 -8.29 -14.99 4.18
CA HIS A 274 -7.76 -15.71 3.02
C HIS A 274 -7.96 -14.94 1.72
N ARG A 275 -9.13 -14.32 1.50
CA ARG A 275 -9.39 -13.44 0.36
C ARG A 275 -8.45 -12.23 0.35
N TYR A 276 -8.24 -11.61 1.51
CA TYR A 276 -7.29 -10.51 1.62
C TYR A 276 -5.86 -10.93 1.29
N VAL A 277 -5.40 -12.09 1.76
CA VAL A 277 -4.07 -12.63 1.45
C VAL A 277 -3.93 -12.96 -0.04
N ALA A 278 -4.96 -13.50 -0.66
CA ALA A 278 -5.00 -13.72 -2.11
C ALA A 278 -4.86 -12.39 -2.85
N LEU A 279 -5.66 -11.38 -2.49
CA LEU A 279 -5.57 -10.02 -3.03
C LEU A 279 -4.15 -9.43 -2.83
N TYR A 280 -3.60 -9.56 -1.62
CA TYR A 280 -2.25 -9.07 -1.30
C TYR A 280 -1.19 -9.72 -2.20
N ASN A 281 -1.21 -11.03 -2.34
CA ASN A 281 -0.20 -11.75 -3.10
C ASN A 281 -0.30 -11.51 -4.61
N HIS A 282 -1.51 -11.43 -5.16
CA HIS A 282 -1.74 -11.40 -6.60
C HIS A 282 -1.92 -9.99 -7.16
N HIS A 283 -2.49 -9.06 -6.41
CA HIS A 283 -2.96 -7.78 -6.94
C HIS A 283 -2.36 -6.54 -6.28
N ILE A 284 -1.89 -6.60 -5.01
CA ILE A 284 -1.37 -5.43 -4.32
C ILE A 284 0.13 -5.26 -4.58
N PRO A 285 0.55 -4.22 -5.35
CA PRO A 285 1.96 -3.96 -5.62
C PRO A 285 2.70 -3.51 -4.37
N GLN A 286 3.89 -4.03 -4.17
CA GLN A 286 4.73 -3.70 -3.02
C GLN A 286 5.82 -2.72 -3.42
N ARG A 287 5.88 -1.56 -2.76
CA ARG A 287 6.92 -0.55 -3.02
C ARG A 287 8.34 -1.11 -2.88
N ALA A 288 8.54 -2.02 -1.93
CA ALA A 288 9.84 -2.68 -1.70
C ALA A 288 10.26 -3.61 -2.85
N LEU A 289 9.33 -4.00 -3.72
CA LEU A 289 9.55 -4.82 -4.90
C LEU A 289 9.54 -4.01 -6.21
N GLY A 290 9.73 -2.69 -6.14
CA GLY A 290 9.62 -1.82 -7.31
C GLY A 290 8.22 -1.79 -7.90
N HIS A 291 7.18 -1.85 -7.06
CA HIS A 291 5.77 -1.87 -7.43
C HIS A 291 5.30 -3.15 -8.15
N LEU A 292 6.02 -4.24 -7.98
CA LEU A 292 5.54 -5.57 -8.36
C LEU A 292 4.68 -6.17 -7.26
N THR A 293 3.74 -7.05 -7.64
CA THR A 293 3.05 -7.91 -6.67
C THR A 293 3.97 -9.03 -6.19
N PRO A 294 3.71 -9.64 -5.03
CA PRO A 294 4.48 -10.80 -4.57
C PRO A 294 4.56 -11.93 -5.61
N ILE A 295 3.47 -12.25 -6.28
CA ILE A 295 3.44 -13.27 -7.34
C ILE A 295 4.27 -12.87 -8.56
N GLN A 296 4.23 -11.61 -8.99
CA GLN A 296 5.09 -11.13 -10.08
C GLN A 296 6.58 -11.23 -9.70
N ALA A 297 6.93 -10.85 -8.47
CA ALA A 297 8.30 -11.00 -7.98
C ALA A 297 8.73 -12.47 -7.92
N LEU A 298 7.86 -13.38 -7.45
CA LEU A 298 8.12 -14.82 -7.47
C LEU A 298 8.37 -15.36 -8.87
N LYS A 299 7.60 -14.92 -9.88
CA LYS A 299 7.80 -15.33 -11.28
C LYS A 299 9.14 -14.86 -11.84
N ASN A 300 9.51 -13.61 -11.56
CA ASN A 300 10.81 -13.06 -11.97
C ASN A 300 11.95 -13.90 -11.35
N TRP A 301 11.84 -14.24 -10.06
CA TRP A 301 12.79 -15.09 -9.39
C TRP A 301 12.81 -16.52 -9.95
N GLN A 302 11.64 -17.10 -10.25
CA GLN A 302 11.56 -18.43 -10.85
C GLN A 302 12.23 -18.49 -12.22
N THR A 303 12.11 -17.45 -13.03
CA THR A 303 12.76 -17.35 -14.34
C THR A 303 14.27 -17.22 -14.19
N SER A 304 14.76 -16.39 -13.26
CA SER A 304 16.20 -16.15 -13.08
C SER A 304 16.90 -17.22 -12.24
N HIS A 305 16.21 -17.84 -11.29
CA HIS A 305 16.77 -18.83 -10.33
C HIS A 305 15.82 -20.02 -10.15
N PRO A 306 15.58 -20.83 -11.19
CA PRO A 306 14.60 -21.93 -11.14
C PRO A 306 14.92 -22.99 -10.08
N HIS A 307 16.18 -23.18 -9.73
CA HIS A 307 16.64 -24.14 -8.74
C HIS A 307 16.14 -23.87 -7.30
N LEU A 308 15.73 -22.63 -7.01
CA LEU A 308 15.15 -22.26 -5.72
C LEU A 308 13.69 -22.71 -5.58
N PHE A 309 13.05 -23.09 -6.69
CA PHE A 309 11.62 -23.37 -6.72
C PHE A 309 11.36 -24.88 -6.79
N ARG A 310 10.25 -25.30 -6.15
CA ARG A 310 9.76 -26.66 -6.14
C ARG A 310 8.47 -26.82 -6.95
N LYS A 311 7.75 -25.72 -7.16
CA LYS A 311 6.48 -25.67 -7.87
C LYS A 311 6.50 -24.50 -8.85
N ARG A 312 5.73 -24.63 -9.92
CA ARG A 312 5.51 -23.54 -10.85
C ARG A 312 4.62 -22.47 -10.19
N VAL A 313 4.98 -21.20 -10.40
CA VAL A 313 4.20 -20.06 -9.91
C VAL A 313 3.16 -19.70 -10.97
N TYR A 314 1.88 -19.74 -10.61
CA TYR A 314 0.77 -19.39 -11.48
C TYR A 314 0.16 -18.04 -11.08
N ASN A 315 -0.41 -17.32 -12.06
CA ASN A 315 -1.39 -16.28 -11.76
C ASN A 315 -2.72 -17.00 -11.56
N HIS A 316 -3.39 -16.80 -10.44
CA HIS A 316 -4.82 -17.06 -10.42
C HIS A 316 -5.52 -16.00 -11.25
N ALA A 317 -6.32 -16.42 -12.22
CA ALA A 317 -7.23 -15.55 -12.92
C ALA A 317 -8.38 -15.23 -11.96
N GLY A 318 -8.58 -13.93 -11.67
CA GLY A 318 -9.78 -13.40 -11.03
C GLY A 318 -10.11 -13.90 -9.61
N LEU A 319 -10.76 -13.05 -8.85
CA LEU A 319 -11.35 -13.38 -7.54
C LEU A 319 -12.73 -14.06 -7.64
N ASP A 320 -13.06 -14.57 -8.83
CA ASP A 320 -14.28 -15.34 -9.03
C ASP A 320 -14.11 -16.77 -8.47
N MET A 321 -14.14 -16.88 -7.17
CA MET A 321 -14.49 -18.08 -6.41
C MET A 321 -15.15 -17.69 -5.09
#